data_d6eae09ccbe349f5f9813d3417cfd46c
#
_entry.id   d6eae09ccbe349f5f9813d3417cfd46c
#
_cell.length_a   1.000
_cell.length_b   1.000
_cell.length_c   1.000
_cell.angle_alpha   90.00
_cell.angle_beta   90.00
_cell.angle_gamma   90.00
#
_symmetry.space_group_name_H-M   'P 1'
#
loop_
_entity.id
_entity.type
_entity.pdbx_description
1 polymer ?
#
loop_
_entity_poly.entity_id
_entity_poly.type
_entity_poly.pdbx_seq_one_letter_code
_entity_poly.pdbx_strand_id
1 'polypeptide(L)'
;DLGTGAYTVFTQMAADALGLPPEKVTFELGSSHLPFGPVAGGSNSTATVGSAIVAAARNTHEKLAALAVSDARSPMHGADAKEVEMISLGRLGLRTDPLKFDSFTDILDRAGMKTLQVDGSMKKEKNEKLGFQSFGAQFCEVKIDPDLPLVRVTRFVSVMDCGRVINPKTAGSQIVGGVVMGIGMALEEETFYDPKTGVPVTRNLADYHVPVNADIDRIEFYSVGEPDYAFNPMGARGMGEIGITGAAAAIANAVFHATGRRVRDLPITLDRLL
;
A
#
# COMPACT_ATOMS: atom_id res chain seq x y z
N ASP A 1 -4.03 10.44 6.02
CA ASP A 1 -4.38 9.05 5.72
C ASP A 1 -5.80 8.98 5.14
N LEU A 2 -5.95 8.43 3.95
CA LEU A 2 -7.23 8.27 3.26
C LEU A 2 -7.98 6.97 3.67
N GLY A 3 -7.52 6.27 4.71
CA GLY A 3 -8.00 4.93 5.05
C GLY A 3 -7.16 3.80 4.44
N THR A 4 -6.05 4.13 3.77
CA THR A 4 -5.10 3.14 3.22
C THR A 4 -4.25 2.46 4.28
N GLY A 5 -4.33 2.88 5.54
CA GLY A 5 -3.52 2.38 6.64
C GLY A 5 -2.10 2.95 6.67
N ALA A 6 -1.90 4.16 6.14
CA ALA A 6 -0.58 4.79 6.01
C ALA A 6 0.16 4.90 7.35
N TYR A 7 -0.51 5.32 8.43
CA TYR A 7 0.09 5.36 9.77
C TYR A 7 0.66 3.99 10.20
N THR A 8 -0.13 2.93 10.04
CA THR A 8 0.28 1.57 10.39
C THR A 8 1.46 1.10 9.54
N VAL A 9 1.33 1.25 8.21
CA VAL A 9 2.33 0.78 7.24
C VAL A 9 3.66 1.50 7.44
N PHE A 10 3.65 2.83 7.57
CA PHE A 10 4.88 3.61 7.74
C PHE A 10 5.51 3.41 9.11
N THR A 11 4.71 3.23 10.18
CA THR A 11 5.24 2.84 11.49
C THR A 11 5.96 1.50 11.41
N GLN A 12 5.36 0.48 10.77
CA GLN A 12 6.00 -0.82 10.57
C GLN A 12 7.30 -0.70 9.76
N MET A 13 7.29 0.05 8.67
CA MET A 13 8.47 0.26 7.83
C MET A 13 9.59 0.98 8.58
N ALA A 14 9.26 2.00 9.38
CA ALA A 14 10.25 2.73 10.18
C ALA A 14 10.80 1.84 11.31
N ALA A 15 9.94 1.06 11.95
CA ALA A 15 10.35 0.10 12.98
C ALA A 15 11.31 -0.96 12.42
N ASP A 16 10.97 -1.57 11.30
CA ASP A 16 11.82 -2.54 10.61
C ASP A 16 13.17 -1.92 10.21
N ALA A 17 13.13 -0.74 9.59
CA ALA A 17 14.32 -0.07 9.09
C ALA A 17 15.27 0.42 10.20
N LEU A 18 14.74 0.75 11.39
CA LEU A 18 15.51 1.15 12.57
C LEU A 18 15.80 -0.02 13.52
N GLY A 19 15.26 -1.22 13.24
CA GLY A 19 15.36 -2.38 14.12
C GLY A 19 14.76 -2.12 15.50
N LEU A 20 13.65 -1.40 15.57
CA LEU A 20 12.93 -1.07 16.78
C LEU A 20 11.59 -1.81 16.81
N PRO A 21 11.04 -2.11 17.98
CA PRO A 21 9.68 -2.60 18.06
C PRO A 21 8.69 -1.50 17.67
N PRO A 22 7.59 -1.80 16.97
CA PRO A 22 6.64 -0.80 16.46
C PRO A 22 6.09 0.16 17.53
N GLU A 23 5.91 -0.31 18.75
CA GLU A 23 5.44 0.50 19.89
C GLU A 23 6.44 1.58 20.34
N LYS A 24 7.69 1.54 19.87
CA LYS A 24 8.72 2.56 20.08
C LYS A 24 8.78 3.58 18.95
N VAL A 25 7.97 3.42 17.93
CA VAL A 25 7.96 4.29 16.75
C VAL A 25 6.64 5.05 16.68
N THR A 26 6.70 6.37 16.64
CA THR A 26 5.56 7.23 16.34
C THR A 26 5.76 7.82 14.95
N PHE A 27 4.81 7.57 14.06
CA PHE A 27 4.81 8.12 12.71
C PHE A 27 3.79 9.24 12.61
N GLU A 28 4.23 10.43 12.15
CA GLU A 28 3.38 11.60 11.97
C GLU A 28 3.29 11.99 10.49
N LEU A 29 2.10 12.38 10.07
CA LEU A 29 1.84 12.90 8.72
C LEU A 29 0.69 13.91 8.72
N GLY A 30 0.60 14.69 7.66
CA GLY A 30 -0.48 15.66 7.49
C GLY A 30 -0.23 17.03 8.13
N SER A 31 0.98 17.30 8.62
CA SER A 31 1.38 18.62 9.14
C SER A 31 2.25 19.36 8.12
N SER A 32 1.99 20.66 7.93
CA SER A 32 2.81 21.54 7.10
C SER A 32 4.20 21.85 7.66
N HIS A 33 4.47 21.45 8.91
CA HIS A 33 5.79 21.56 9.54
C HIS A 33 6.70 20.37 9.18
N LEU A 34 6.13 19.30 8.64
CA LEU A 34 6.87 18.13 8.18
C LEU A 34 7.46 18.38 6.78
N PRO A 35 8.50 17.63 6.39
CA PRO A 35 9.01 17.68 5.03
C PRO A 35 7.93 17.41 3.99
N PHE A 36 8.10 18.00 2.80
CA PHE A 36 7.15 17.80 1.70
C PHE A 36 7.00 16.31 1.36
N GLY A 37 5.75 15.86 1.32
CA GLY A 37 5.36 14.52 0.90
C GLY A 37 4.58 14.52 -0.43
N PRO A 38 4.56 13.41 -1.14
CA PRO A 38 3.79 13.29 -2.37
C PRO A 38 2.29 13.27 -2.09
N VAL A 39 1.51 13.51 -3.15
CA VAL A 39 0.06 13.30 -3.12
C VAL A 39 -0.24 11.84 -2.78
N ALA A 40 -1.24 11.63 -1.90
CA ALA A 40 -1.76 10.29 -1.59
C ALA A 40 -2.71 9.83 -2.70
N GLY A 41 -2.16 9.41 -3.83
CA GLY A 41 -2.90 8.98 -5.02
C GLY A 41 -1.98 8.22 -5.98
N GLY A 42 -2.54 7.56 -6.98
CA GLY A 42 -1.80 6.74 -7.94
C GLY A 42 -1.08 5.56 -7.31
N SER A 43 -1.50 5.12 -6.12
CA SER A 43 -0.90 4.03 -5.35
C SER A 43 0.61 4.20 -5.08
N ASN A 44 1.10 5.45 -5.01
CA ASN A 44 2.53 5.76 -4.92
C ASN A 44 3.05 5.97 -3.50
N SER A 45 2.20 6.25 -2.52
CA SER A 45 2.63 6.70 -1.17
C SER A 45 3.57 5.72 -0.50
N THR A 46 3.25 4.42 -0.49
CA THR A 46 4.10 3.39 0.13
C THR A 46 5.47 3.32 -0.53
N ALA A 47 5.54 3.34 -1.84
CA ALA A 47 6.80 3.28 -2.57
C ALA A 47 7.66 4.53 -2.35
N THR A 48 7.06 5.72 -2.33
CA THR A 48 7.78 7.00 -2.25
C THR A 48 8.19 7.33 -0.82
N VAL A 49 7.23 7.33 0.11
CA VAL A 49 7.49 7.63 1.53
C VAL A 49 8.33 6.53 2.17
N GLY A 50 8.03 5.26 1.86
CA GLY A 50 8.81 4.13 2.34
C GLY A 50 10.28 4.19 1.93
N SER A 51 10.56 4.59 0.68
CA SER A 51 11.94 4.80 0.23
C SER A 51 12.65 5.89 1.03
N ALA A 52 11.96 6.98 1.37
CA ALA A 52 12.50 8.04 2.22
C ALA A 52 12.73 7.58 3.66
N ILE A 53 11.82 6.75 4.21
CA ILE A 53 11.98 6.14 5.55
C ILE A 53 13.24 5.28 5.59
N VAL A 54 13.43 4.40 4.60
CA VAL A 54 14.62 3.55 4.52
C VAL A 54 15.91 4.38 4.40
N ALA A 55 15.87 5.45 3.60
CA ALA A 55 17.01 6.35 3.49
C ALA A 55 17.30 7.09 4.80
N ALA A 56 16.29 7.58 5.52
CA ALA A 56 16.45 8.23 6.81
C ALA A 56 17.01 7.27 7.86
N ALA A 57 16.50 6.04 7.90
CA ALA A 57 17.02 5.01 8.81
C ALA A 57 18.48 4.68 8.53
N ARG A 58 18.86 4.52 7.26
CA ARG A 58 20.27 4.30 6.88
C ARG A 58 21.15 5.47 7.32
N ASN A 59 20.74 6.69 7.03
CA ASN A 59 21.49 7.88 7.45
C ASN A 59 21.60 7.99 8.98
N THR A 60 20.58 7.54 9.71
CA THR A 60 20.60 7.46 11.18
C THR A 60 21.63 6.44 11.66
N HIS A 61 21.65 5.25 11.08
CA HIS A 61 22.64 4.22 11.40
C HIS A 61 24.07 4.70 11.12
N GLU A 62 24.31 5.33 9.97
CA GLU A 62 25.63 5.87 9.60
C GLU A 62 26.11 6.91 10.61
N LYS A 63 25.24 7.82 11.05
CA LYS A 63 25.59 8.83 12.08
C LYS A 63 25.87 8.20 13.44
N LEU A 64 25.01 7.27 13.88
CA LEU A 64 25.24 6.58 15.16
C LEU A 64 26.50 5.71 15.12
N ALA A 65 26.79 5.03 14.04
CA ALA A 65 28.01 4.27 13.85
C ALA A 65 29.26 5.15 13.94
N ALA A 66 29.25 6.31 13.26
CA ALA A 66 30.33 7.27 13.32
C ALA A 66 30.57 7.79 14.75
N LEU A 67 29.52 8.07 15.51
CA LEU A 67 29.62 8.45 16.93
C LEU A 67 30.22 7.31 17.77
N ALA A 68 29.74 6.09 17.59
CA ALA A 68 30.21 4.95 18.36
C ALA A 68 31.71 4.66 18.12
N VAL A 69 32.16 4.62 16.86
CA VAL A 69 33.56 4.31 16.57
C VAL A 69 34.54 5.44 16.98
N SER A 70 34.06 6.66 17.13
CA SER A 70 34.87 7.78 17.60
C SER A 70 34.97 7.91 19.13
N ASP A 71 34.03 7.29 19.89
CA ASP A 71 34.02 7.39 21.36
C ASP A 71 34.92 6.32 21.99
N ALA A 72 35.96 6.77 22.73
CA ALA A 72 36.87 5.86 23.41
C ALA A 72 36.23 4.95 24.47
N ARG A 73 35.01 5.24 24.90
CA ARG A 73 34.23 4.41 25.84
C ARG A 73 33.35 3.36 25.15
N SER A 74 33.22 3.43 23.82
CA SER A 74 32.45 2.47 23.06
C SER A 74 33.22 1.17 22.87
N PRO A 75 32.55 0.01 22.97
CA PRO A 75 33.15 -1.28 22.60
C PRO A 75 33.59 -1.36 21.13
N MET A 76 33.07 -0.46 20.28
CA MET A 76 33.35 -0.36 18.85
C MET A 76 34.41 0.70 18.52
N HIS A 77 35.04 1.33 19.53
CA HIS A 77 36.04 2.37 19.32
C HIS A 77 37.15 1.95 18.36
N GLY A 78 37.48 2.84 17.41
CA GLY A 78 38.56 2.61 16.44
C GLY A 78 38.24 1.63 15.30
N ALA A 79 37.06 1.05 15.27
CA ALA A 79 36.62 0.22 14.15
C ALA A 79 36.24 1.07 12.91
N ASP A 80 36.20 0.46 11.74
CA ASP A 80 35.62 1.10 10.56
C ASP A 80 34.09 1.18 10.74
N ALA A 81 33.51 2.37 10.60
CA ALA A 81 32.07 2.58 10.69
C ALA A 81 31.27 1.74 9.68
N LYS A 82 31.88 1.30 8.57
CA LYS A 82 31.26 0.41 7.58
C LYS A 82 31.10 -1.04 8.07
N GLU A 83 31.80 -1.43 9.12
CA GLU A 83 31.66 -2.74 9.74
C GLU A 83 30.61 -2.74 10.87
N VAL A 84 30.07 -1.57 11.19
CA VAL A 84 29.00 -1.42 12.19
C VAL A 84 27.65 -1.64 11.52
N GLU A 85 26.89 -2.58 12.05
CA GLU A 85 25.55 -2.91 11.57
C GLU A 85 24.57 -3.04 12.73
N MET A 86 23.29 -3.08 12.39
CA MET A 86 22.26 -3.37 13.38
C MET A 86 22.24 -4.85 13.71
N ILE A 87 22.38 -5.18 15.00
CA ILE A 87 22.41 -6.58 15.46
C ILE A 87 21.16 -6.99 16.23
N SER A 88 20.43 -6.04 16.80
CA SER A 88 19.20 -6.28 17.55
C SER A 88 18.47 -4.97 17.85
N LEU A 89 17.35 -5.07 18.47
CA LEU A 89 16.43 -3.99 18.83
C LEU A 89 17.12 -2.73 19.40
N GLY A 90 17.35 -1.74 18.55
CA GLY A 90 17.97 -0.45 18.92
C GLY A 90 19.45 -0.55 19.32
N ARG A 91 20.17 -1.53 18.80
CA ARG A 91 21.62 -1.71 19.06
C ARG A 91 22.39 -1.79 17.75
N LEU A 92 23.59 -1.21 17.78
CA LEU A 92 24.59 -1.36 16.75
C LEU A 92 25.74 -2.20 17.28
N GLY A 93 26.34 -3.01 16.43
CA GLY A 93 27.49 -3.86 16.76
C GLY A 93 28.40 -4.10 15.58
N LEU A 94 29.58 -4.61 15.84
CA LEU A 94 30.51 -4.99 14.79
C LEU A 94 30.04 -6.29 14.12
N ARG A 95 30.00 -6.29 12.79
CA ARG A 95 29.71 -7.49 11.99
C ARG A 95 30.70 -8.63 12.28
N THR A 96 31.95 -8.30 12.54
CA THR A 96 33.04 -9.25 12.83
C THR A 96 33.06 -9.73 14.29
N ASP A 97 32.41 -8.97 15.21
CA ASP A 97 32.35 -9.32 16.63
C ASP A 97 31.02 -8.78 17.23
N PRO A 98 29.92 -9.54 17.14
CA PRO A 98 28.60 -9.10 17.63
C PRO A 98 28.51 -8.89 19.15
N LEU A 99 29.54 -9.29 19.93
CA LEU A 99 29.62 -9.00 21.37
C LEU A 99 30.05 -7.56 21.65
N LYS A 100 30.65 -6.90 20.67
CA LYS A 100 30.97 -5.47 20.72
C LYS A 100 29.82 -4.68 20.16
N PHE A 101 28.94 -4.25 21.03
CA PHE A 101 27.73 -3.50 20.65
C PHE A 101 27.46 -2.36 21.63
N ASP A 102 26.67 -1.40 21.14
CA ASP A 102 26.10 -0.29 21.90
C ASP A 102 24.62 -0.13 21.60
N SER A 103 23.84 0.36 22.57
CA SER A 103 22.47 0.82 22.29
C SER A 103 22.47 2.22 21.68
N PHE A 104 21.42 2.56 20.94
CA PHE A 104 21.26 3.92 20.42
C PHE A 104 21.28 4.97 21.55
N THR A 105 20.67 4.65 22.70
CA THR A 105 20.64 5.53 23.87
C THR A 105 22.02 5.73 24.46
N ASP A 106 22.83 4.66 24.65
CA ASP A 106 24.18 4.78 25.19
C ASP A 106 25.08 5.62 24.29
N ILE A 107 24.97 5.46 22.96
CA ILE A 107 25.72 6.24 21.98
C ILE A 107 25.38 7.72 22.10
N LEU A 108 24.08 8.06 22.15
CA LEU A 108 23.63 9.44 22.24
C LEU A 108 23.99 10.08 23.59
N ASP A 109 23.81 9.38 24.69
CA ASP A 109 24.13 9.86 26.03
C ASP A 109 25.62 10.17 26.16
N ARG A 110 26.49 9.31 25.66
CA ARG A 110 27.94 9.54 25.66
C ARG A 110 28.37 10.69 24.76
N ALA A 111 27.61 10.91 23.66
CA ALA A 111 27.82 12.08 22.80
C ALA A 111 27.22 13.35 23.36
N GLY A 112 26.57 13.35 24.54
CA GLY A 112 25.89 14.49 25.12
C GLY A 112 24.66 14.96 24.35
N MET A 113 24.07 14.07 23.54
CA MET A 113 22.96 14.36 22.65
C MET A 113 21.65 13.81 23.23
N LYS A 114 20.64 14.67 23.40
CA LYS A 114 19.30 14.23 23.78
C LYS A 114 18.47 13.71 22.59
N THR A 115 18.77 14.24 21.42
CA THR A 115 18.06 13.90 20.17
C THR A 115 19.04 13.88 19.01
N LEU A 116 18.76 13.03 18.04
CA LEU A 116 19.44 13.00 16.74
C LEU A 116 18.40 13.21 15.65
N GLN A 117 18.47 14.34 14.97
CA GLN A 117 17.61 14.60 13.81
C GLN A 117 18.33 14.23 12.52
N VAL A 118 17.65 13.48 11.68
CA VAL A 118 18.17 12.99 10.40
C VAL A 118 17.10 13.06 9.34
N ASP A 119 17.46 13.58 8.18
CA ASP A 119 16.61 13.57 7.00
C ASP A 119 17.01 12.44 6.06
N GLY A 120 16.02 11.91 5.34
CA GLY A 120 16.24 10.92 4.30
C GLY A 120 15.46 11.27 3.04
N SER A 121 16.14 11.18 1.92
CA SER A 121 15.51 11.28 0.61
C SER A 121 16.12 10.25 -0.32
N MET A 122 15.30 9.72 -1.22
CA MET A 122 15.76 8.79 -2.25
C MET A 122 15.29 9.30 -3.60
N LYS A 123 16.25 9.52 -4.49
CA LYS A 123 15.92 9.78 -5.91
C LYS A 123 15.68 8.44 -6.59
N LYS A 124 14.59 8.36 -7.36
CA LYS A 124 14.35 7.20 -8.22
C LYS A 124 15.44 7.16 -9.29
N GLU A 125 16.26 6.12 -9.26
CA GLU A 125 17.14 5.84 -10.39
C GLU A 125 16.28 5.38 -11.56
N LYS A 126 16.38 6.08 -12.69
CA LYS A 126 15.71 5.67 -13.92
C LYS A 126 16.45 4.48 -14.49
N ASN A 127 15.85 3.32 -14.42
CA ASN A 127 16.30 2.18 -15.19
C ASN A 127 15.50 2.12 -16.51
N GLU A 128 16.06 2.66 -17.56
CA GLU A 128 15.39 2.77 -18.86
C GLU A 128 15.14 1.40 -19.53
N LYS A 129 15.72 0.34 -18.99
CA LYS A 129 15.57 -1.02 -19.54
C LYS A 129 14.44 -1.81 -18.86
N LEU A 130 13.87 -1.31 -17.78
CA LEU A 130 12.85 -2.01 -17.00
C LEU A 130 11.55 -1.21 -16.94
N GLY A 131 10.46 -1.87 -17.24
CA GLY A 131 9.10 -1.40 -16.94
C GLY A 131 8.63 -1.99 -15.60
N PHE A 132 8.09 -1.14 -14.72
CA PHE A 132 7.59 -1.56 -13.42
C PHE A 132 6.08 -1.38 -13.38
N GLN A 133 5.34 -2.47 -13.26
CA GLN A 133 3.88 -2.45 -13.18
C GLN A 133 3.37 -3.46 -12.17
N SER A 134 2.30 -3.11 -11.47
CA SER A 134 1.47 -4.08 -10.77
C SER A 134 0.44 -4.64 -11.74
N PHE A 135 0.10 -5.90 -11.61
CA PHE A 135 -0.86 -6.56 -12.48
C PHE A 135 -1.62 -7.65 -11.71
N GLY A 136 -2.62 -8.21 -12.34
CA GLY A 136 -3.37 -9.30 -11.71
C GLY A 136 -4.40 -9.90 -12.63
N ALA A 137 -5.15 -10.85 -12.08
CA ALA A 137 -6.30 -11.48 -12.70
C ALA A 137 -7.48 -11.47 -11.74
N GLN A 138 -8.67 -11.23 -12.29
CA GLN A 138 -9.91 -11.16 -11.51
C GLN A 138 -10.94 -12.10 -12.10
N PHE A 139 -11.62 -12.82 -11.21
CA PHE A 139 -12.64 -13.81 -11.55
C PHE A 139 -13.90 -13.53 -10.76
N CYS A 140 -15.03 -13.62 -11.43
CA CYS A 140 -16.33 -13.34 -10.84
C CYS A 140 -17.29 -14.52 -11.07
N GLU A 141 -18.02 -14.87 -10.03
CA GLU A 141 -19.17 -15.76 -10.10
C GLU A 141 -20.43 -14.92 -9.89
N VAL A 142 -21.40 -15.09 -10.78
CA VAL A 142 -22.70 -14.42 -10.68
C VAL A 142 -23.84 -15.42 -10.63
N LYS A 143 -24.88 -15.03 -9.90
CA LYS A 143 -26.19 -15.68 -9.94
C LYS A 143 -27.18 -14.71 -10.56
N ILE A 144 -27.95 -15.19 -11.54
CA ILE A 144 -28.95 -14.38 -12.22
C ILE A 144 -30.30 -15.06 -12.03
N ASP A 145 -31.29 -14.28 -11.59
CA ASP A 145 -32.65 -14.77 -11.42
C ASP A 145 -33.26 -15.00 -12.82
N PRO A 146 -33.83 -16.19 -13.09
CA PRO A 146 -34.38 -16.52 -14.42
C PRO A 146 -35.67 -15.77 -14.78
N ASP A 147 -36.44 -15.36 -13.79
CA ASP A 147 -37.73 -14.68 -13.99
C ASP A 147 -37.58 -13.17 -13.99
N LEU A 148 -36.68 -12.67 -13.13
CA LEU A 148 -36.31 -11.28 -13.02
C LEU A 148 -34.79 -11.19 -13.12
N PRO A 149 -34.18 -10.87 -14.28
CA PRO A 149 -32.73 -11.05 -14.53
C PRO A 149 -31.88 -10.07 -13.72
N LEU A 150 -32.02 -10.13 -12.40
CA LEU A 150 -31.21 -9.42 -11.41
C LEU A 150 -29.89 -10.14 -11.23
N VAL A 151 -28.81 -9.43 -11.46
CA VAL A 151 -27.45 -9.95 -11.30
C VAL A 151 -27.00 -9.82 -9.84
N ARG A 152 -26.54 -10.92 -9.26
CA ARG A 152 -25.90 -10.92 -7.93
C ARG A 152 -24.51 -11.54 -8.04
N VAL A 153 -23.52 -10.82 -7.53
CA VAL A 153 -22.15 -11.34 -7.40
C VAL A 153 -22.08 -12.20 -6.15
N THR A 154 -21.90 -13.52 -6.33
CA THR A 154 -21.85 -14.48 -5.23
C THR A 154 -20.44 -14.76 -4.77
N ARG A 155 -19.45 -14.57 -5.65
CA ARG A 155 -18.04 -14.74 -5.32
C ARG A 155 -17.16 -13.90 -6.23
N PHE A 156 -16.18 -13.26 -5.66
CA PHE A 156 -15.17 -12.54 -6.44
C PHE A 156 -13.77 -12.93 -5.97
N VAL A 157 -12.89 -13.27 -6.90
CA VAL A 157 -11.51 -13.65 -6.61
C VAL A 157 -10.57 -12.68 -7.32
N SER A 158 -9.71 -12.03 -6.55
CA SER A 158 -8.72 -11.09 -7.04
C SER A 158 -7.31 -11.60 -6.72
N VAL A 159 -6.51 -11.88 -7.74
CA VAL A 159 -5.13 -12.34 -7.62
C VAL A 159 -4.21 -11.26 -8.17
N MET A 160 -3.35 -10.69 -7.33
CA MET A 160 -2.56 -9.51 -7.68
C MET A 160 -1.08 -9.72 -7.40
N ASP A 161 -0.23 -9.22 -8.31
CA ASP A 161 1.18 -9.02 -8.10
C ASP A 161 1.47 -7.54 -7.88
N CYS A 162 1.86 -7.21 -6.66
CA CYS A 162 2.29 -5.87 -6.25
C CYS A 162 3.69 -5.90 -5.61
N GLY A 163 4.47 -6.95 -5.87
CA GLY A 163 5.72 -7.19 -5.15
C GLY A 163 5.47 -7.53 -3.69
N ARG A 164 6.36 -7.09 -2.80
CA ARG A 164 6.21 -7.33 -1.36
C ARG A 164 4.96 -6.66 -0.79
N VAL A 165 4.11 -7.43 -0.15
CA VAL A 165 2.99 -6.93 0.66
C VAL A 165 3.52 -6.50 2.03
N ILE A 166 3.48 -5.20 2.32
CA ILE A 166 4.01 -4.65 3.58
C ILE A 166 3.10 -5.00 4.75
N ASN A 167 1.78 -4.84 4.57
CA ASN A 167 0.79 -5.21 5.57
C ASN A 167 -0.37 -5.96 4.90
N PRO A 168 -0.52 -7.27 5.12
CA PRO A 168 -1.54 -8.08 4.47
C PRO A 168 -2.97 -7.63 4.74
N LYS A 169 -3.24 -7.13 5.97
CA LYS A 169 -4.59 -6.69 6.36
C LYS A 169 -5.01 -5.43 5.61
N THR A 170 -4.17 -4.40 5.63
CA THR A 170 -4.48 -3.13 4.93
C THR A 170 -4.46 -3.32 3.42
N ALA A 171 -3.54 -4.12 2.90
CA ALA A 171 -3.45 -4.48 1.49
C ALA A 171 -4.72 -5.20 1.02
N GLY A 172 -5.15 -6.24 1.72
CA GLY A 172 -6.38 -6.96 1.41
C GLY A 172 -7.60 -6.03 1.45
N SER A 173 -7.68 -5.13 2.44
CA SER A 173 -8.76 -4.13 2.53
C SER A 173 -8.82 -3.21 1.31
N GLN A 174 -7.67 -2.79 0.77
CA GLN A 174 -7.63 -1.97 -0.46
C GLN A 174 -8.20 -2.73 -1.68
N ILE A 175 -7.83 -3.99 -1.84
CA ILE A 175 -8.36 -4.81 -2.95
C ILE A 175 -9.86 -5.05 -2.79
N VAL A 176 -10.32 -5.42 -1.59
CA VAL A 176 -11.75 -5.61 -1.31
C VAL A 176 -12.53 -4.34 -1.61
N GLY A 177 -12.06 -3.18 -1.13
CA GLY A 177 -12.70 -1.88 -1.42
C GLY A 177 -12.75 -1.57 -2.91
N GLY A 178 -11.67 -1.82 -3.65
CA GLY A 178 -11.64 -1.65 -5.10
C GLY A 178 -12.63 -2.56 -5.83
N VAL A 179 -12.75 -3.82 -5.41
CA VAL A 179 -13.72 -4.77 -5.97
C VAL A 179 -15.16 -4.32 -5.69
N VAL A 180 -15.46 -3.87 -4.45
CA VAL A 180 -16.79 -3.34 -4.10
C VAL A 180 -17.17 -2.15 -4.97
N MET A 181 -16.25 -1.19 -5.14
CA MET A 181 -16.47 -0.07 -6.08
C MET A 181 -16.67 -0.54 -7.52
N GLY A 182 -15.94 -1.58 -7.94
CA GLY A 182 -16.10 -2.16 -9.26
C GLY A 182 -17.44 -2.89 -9.46
N ILE A 183 -17.99 -3.49 -8.40
CA ILE A 183 -19.35 -4.07 -8.41
C ILE A 183 -20.38 -2.94 -8.58
N GLY A 184 -20.26 -1.86 -7.80
CA GLY A 184 -21.10 -0.68 -7.95
C GLY A 184 -21.08 -0.10 -9.36
N MET A 185 -19.88 0.14 -9.89
CA MET A 185 -19.71 0.62 -11.27
C MET A 185 -20.33 -0.32 -12.30
N ALA A 186 -20.27 -1.63 -12.07
CA ALA A 186 -20.78 -2.61 -13.04
C ALA A 186 -22.29 -2.77 -13.01
N LEU A 187 -22.94 -2.65 -11.84
CA LEU A 187 -24.32 -3.10 -11.65
C LEU A 187 -25.29 -2.00 -11.16
N GLU A 188 -24.81 -0.93 -10.51
CA GLU A 188 -25.67 -0.07 -9.71
C GLU A 188 -25.46 1.43 -9.95
N GLU A 189 -24.19 1.87 -10.04
CA GLU A 189 -23.84 3.29 -10.03
C GLU A 189 -24.03 3.93 -11.41
N GLU A 190 -24.82 5.01 -11.46
CA GLU A 190 -25.02 5.81 -12.66
C GLU A 190 -25.16 7.28 -12.33
N THR A 191 -24.39 8.13 -12.99
CA THR A 191 -24.58 9.58 -12.95
C THR A 191 -25.49 10.00 -14.09
N PHE A 192 -26.72 10.31 -13.78
CA PHE A 192 -27.70 10.79 -14.75
C PHE A 192 -27.79 12.31 -14.75
N TYR A 193 -27.69 12.92 -15.91
CA TYR A 193 -27.82 14.36 -16.10
C TYR A 193 -29.14 14.73 -16.79
N ASP A 194 -29.81 15.74 -16.27
CA ASP A 194 -30.96 16.31 -16.99
C ASP A 194 -30.48 16.93 -18.32
N PRO A 195 -30.95 16.44 -19.45
CA PRO A 195 -30.48 16.88 -20.76
C PRO A 195 -30.81 18.34 -21.09
N LYS A 196 -31.78 18.98 -20.38
CA LYS A 196 -32.14 20.35 -20.59
C LYS A 196 -31.34 21.34 -19.77
N THR A 197 -30.96 20.93 -18.55
CA THR A 197 -30.32 21.83 -17.59
C THR A 197 -28.85 21.52 -17.37
N GLY A 198 -28.39 20.28 -17.74
CA GLY A 198 -27.04 19.77 -17.45
C GLY A 198 -26.80 19.51 -15.96
N VAL A 199 -27.83 19.55 -15.14
CA VAL A 199 -27.70 19.30 -13.69
C VAL A 199 -27.73 17.79 -13.41
N PRO A 200 -26.83 17.25 -12.55
CA PRO A 200 -26.92 15.88 -12.11
C PRO A 200 -28.23 15.62 -11.37
N VAL A 201 -28.96 14.60 -11.78
CA VAL A 201 -30.20 14.15 -11.12
C VAL A 201 -29.86 13.25 -9.94
N THR A 202 -29.00 12.25 -10.16
CA THR A 202 -28.52 11.32 -9.14
C THR A 202 -27.42 11.97 -8.27
N ARG A 203 -27.80 12.86 -7.36
CA ARG A 203 -26.90 13.71 -6.58
C ARG A 203 -26.97 13.53 -5.06
N ASN A 204 -27.66 12.50 -4.63
CA ASN A 204 -27.78 12.13 -3.22
C ASN A 204 -27.89 10.60 -3.11
N LEU A 205 -27.70 10.04 -1.91
CA LEU A 205 -27.71 8.58 -1.69
C LEU A 205 -29.09 7.92 -1.85
N ALA A 206 -30.17 8.68 -2.02
CA ALA A 206 -31.48 8.12 -2.35
C ALA A 206 -31.61 7.81 -3.84
N ASP A 207 -30.87 8.53 -4.68
CA ASP A 207 -30.94 8.43 -6.14
C ASP A 207 -29.68 7.78 -6.74
N TYR A 208 -28.52 7.94 -6.08
CA TYR A 208 -27.25 7.33 -6.49
C TYR A 208 -27.00 6.08 -5.66
N HIS A 209 -27.18 4.93 -6.29
CA HIS A 209 -27.06 3.65 -5.61
C HIS A 209 -25.61 3.21 -5.54
N VAL A 210 -25.18 2.77 -4.35
CA VAL A 210 -23.87 2.16 -4.10
C VAL A 210 -24.08 0.80 -3.47
N PRO A 211 -23.16 -0.16 -3.68
CA PRO A 211 -23.27 -1.48 -3.04
C PRO A 211 -23.33 -1.37 -1.52
N VAL A 212 -24.25 -2.09 -0.93
CA VAL A 212 -24.34 -2.27 0.53
C VAL A 212 -23.91 -3.68 0.93
N ASN A 213 -23.78 -3.94 2.22
CA ASN A 213 -23.32 -5.26 2.71
C ASN A 213 -24.16 -6.44 2.21
N ALA A 214 -25.45 -6.20 1.92
CA ALA A 214 -26.34 -7.23 1.38
C ALA A 214 -26.03 -7.63 -0.07
N ASP A 215 -25.34 -6.78 -0.82
CA ASP A 215 -24.97 -7.01 -2.22
C ASP A 215 -23.62 -7.72 -2.35
N ILE A 216 -22.83 -7.71 -1.26
CA ILE A 216 -21.49 -8.28 -1.22
C ILE A 216 -21.50 -9.58 -0.44
N ASP A 217 -21.34 -10.70 -1.14
CA ASP A 217 -21.28 -12.02 -0.50
C ASP A 217 -19.82 -12.36 -0.13
N ARG A 218 -18.99 -12.72 -1.10
CA ARG A 218 -17.62 -13.18 -0.84
C ARG A 218 -16.61 -12.57 -1.78
N ILE A 219 -15.63 -11.85 -1.22
CA ILE A 219 -14.46 -11.36 -1.95
C ILE A 219 -13.20 -11.99 -1.36
N GLU A 220 -12.38 -12.59 -2.22
CA GLU A 220 -11.12 -13.22 -1.86
C GLU A 220 -9.96 -12.49 -2.54
N PHE A 221 -8.91 -12.25 -1.79
CA PHE A 221 -7.67 -11.66 -2.29
C PHE A 221 -6.50 -12.62 -2.08
N TYR A 222 -5.71 -12.79 -3.13
CA TYR A 222 -4.45 -13.54 -3.11
C TYR A 222 -3.34 -12.66 -3.68
N SER A 223 -2.26 -12.54 -2.93
CA SER A 223 -1.03 -11.91 -3.42
C SER A 223 -0.14 -12.98 -4.03
N VAL A 224 0.38 -12.69 -5.22
CA VAL A 224 1.39 -13.49 -5.92
C VAL A 224 2.57 -12.60 -6.25
N GLY A 225 3.67 -13.21 -6.69
CA GLY A 225 4.88 -12.48 -7.06
C GLY A 225 5.87 -12.32 -5.91
N GLU A 226 7.06 -11.85 -6.28
CA GLU A 226 8.21 -11.71 -5.39
C GLU A 226 8.50 -10.22 -5.13
N PRO A 227 9.23 -9.89 -4.04
CA PRO A 227 9.68 -8.53 -3.79
C PRO A 227 10.48 -7.96 -4.97
N ASP A 228 10.11 -6.77 -5.43
CA ASP A 228 10.74 -6.11 -6.57
C ASP A 228 11.76 -5.05 -6.11
N TYR A 229 12.91 -5.52 -5.66
CA TYR A 229 13.99 -4.64 -5.18
C TYR A 229 14.64 -3.80 -6.27
N ALA A 230 14.40 -4.10 -7.55
CA ALA A 230 14.81 -3.23 -8.64
C ALA A 230 13.93 -1.96 -8.74
N PHE A 231 12.72 -2.01 -8.20
CA PHE A 231 11.80 -0.88 -8.17
C PHE A 231 12.08 0.05 -6.99
N ASN A 232 12.23 -0.49 -5.78
CA ASN A 232 12.55 0.26 -4.56
C ASN A 232 13.10 -0.67 -3.45
N PRO A 233 13.69 -0.10 -2.38
CA PRO A 233 14.30 -0.90 -1.31
C PRO A 233 13.34 -1.80 -0.55
N MET A 234 12.04 -1.54 -0.56
CA MET A 234 11.05 -2.37 0.11
C MET A 234 10.57 -3.54 -0.76
N GLY A 235 10.83 -3.49 -2.06
CA GLY A 235 10.34 -4.46 -3.03
C GLY A 235 8.82 -4.39 -3.25
N ALA A 236 8.17 -3.29 -2.86
CA ALA A 236 6.72 -3.11 -2.95
C ALA A 236 6.33 -2.20 -4.11
N ARG A 237 5.34 -2.59 -4.91
CA ARG A 237 4.72 -1.77 -5.95
C ARG A 237 3.34 -1.27 -5.51
N GLY A 238 2.76 -0.34 -6.27
CA GLY A 238 1.44 0.19 -6.00
C GLY A 238 0.33 -0.86 -6.12
N MET A 239 -0.63 -0.85 -5.19
CA MET A 239 -1.77 -1.77 -5.22
C MET A 239 -3.11 -1.14 -4.83
N GLY A 240 -3.12 0.06 -4.26
CA GLY A 240 -4.32 0.67 -3.69
C GLY A 240 -5.47 0.85 -4.68
N GLU A 241 -5.18 0.91 -5.97
CA GLU A 241 -6.16 1.19 -7.02
C GLU A 241 -6.36 0.03 -8.01
N ILE A 242 -5.50 -1.01 -7.97
CA ILE A 242 -5.60 -2.10 -8.95
C ILE A 242 -6.80 -3.04 -8.72
N GLY A 243 -7.41 -3.00 -7.54
CA GLY A 243 -8.58 -3.84 -7.22
C GLY A 243 -9.81 -3.53 -8.06
N ILE A 244 -9.99 -2.28 -8.51
CA ILE A 244 -11.15 -1.88 -9.31
C ILE A 244 -10.95 -2.16 -10.82
N THR A 245 -9.70 -2.15 -11.30
CA THR A 245 -9.43 -2.03 -12.75
C THR A 245 -10.01 -3.15 -13.61
N GLY A 246 -10.05 -4.38 -13.10
CA GLY A 246 -10.61 -5.52 -13.84
C GLY A 246 -12.01 -5.95 -13.38
N ALA A 247 -12.56 -5.33 -12.33
CA ALA A 247 -13.75 -5.83 -11.67
C ALA A 247 -14.99 -5.79 -12.59
N ALA A 248 -15.29 -4.67 -13.21
CA ALA A 248 -16.43 -4.56 -14.12
C ALA A 248 -16.32 -5.50 -15.32
N ALA A 249 -15.12 -5.70 -15.86
CA ALA A 249 -14.89 -6.62 -16.96
C ALA A 249 -15.11 -8.09 -16.55
N ALA A 250 -14.66 -8.47 -15.34
CA ALA A 250 -14.89 -9.80 -14.79
C ALA A 250 -16.39 -10.07 -14.60
N ILE A 251 -17.14 -9.10 -14.06
CA ILE A 251 -18.59 -9.17 -13.89
C ILE A 251 -19.30 -9.30 -15.26
N ALA A 252 -18.97 -8.43 -16.22
CA ALA A 252 -19.57 -8.45 -17.55
C ALA A 252 -19.29 -9.77 -18.29
N ASN A 253 -18.12 -10.37 -18.07
CA ASN A 253 -17.81 -11.70 -18.62
C ASN A 253 -18.61 -12.82 -17.94
N ALA A 254 -18.78 -12.75 -16.62
CA ALA A 254 -19.59 -13.70 -15.88
C ALA A 254 -21.06 -13.65 -16.30
N VAL A 255 -21.61 -12.43 -16.47
CA VAL A 255 -22.97 -12.22 -16.99
C VAL A 255 -23.11 -12.79 -18.39
N PHE A 256 -22.15 -12.52 -19.28
CA PHE A 256 -22.17 -13.11 -20.63
C PHE A 256 -22.14 -14.64 -20.61
N HIS A 257 -21.30 -15.21 -19.75
CA HIS A 257 -21.23 -16.66 -19.60
C HIS A 257 -22.54 -17.27 -19.11
N ALA A 258 -23.24 -16.59 -18.20
CA ALA A 258 -24.50 -17.06 -17.64
C ALA A 258 -25.71 -16.88 -18.59
N THR A 259 -25.73 -15.83 -19.41
CA THR A 259 -26.92 -15.43 -20.21
C THR A 259 -26.71 -15.50 -21.71
N GLY A 260 -25.49 -15.58 -22.21
CA GLY A 260 -25.15 -15.39 -23.63
C GLY A 260 -25.28 -13.96 -24.14
N ARG A 261 -25.70 -12.99 -23.30
CA ARG A 261 -25.87 -11.59 -23.67
C ARG A 261 -24.63 -10.79 -23.36
N ARG A 262 -24.06 -10.11 -24.37
CA ARG A 262 -22.87 -9.27 -24.22
C ARG A 262 -23.26 -7.82 -24.02
N VAL A 263 -23.34 -7.38 -22.77
CA VAL A 263 -23.52 -5.97 -22.42
C VAL A 263 -22.16 -5.26 -22.47
N ARG A 264 -22.11 -4.10 -23.11
CA ARG A 264 -20.87 -3.29 -23.28
C ARG A 264 -20.95 -1.92 -22.62
N ASP A 265 -22.12 -1.53 -22.18
CA ASP A 265 -22.39 -0.28 -21.48
C ASP A 265 -22.72 -0.55 -20.03
N LEU A 266 -22.20 0.27 -19.12
CA LEU A 266 -22.43 0.13 -17.68
C LEU A 266 -23.41 1.23 -17.20
N PRO A 267 -24.14 0.96 -16.13
CA PRO A 267 -24.27 -0.31 -15.41
C PRO A 267 -25.04 -1.39 -16.20
N ILE A 268 -24.81 -2.67 -15.84
CA ILE A 268 -25.54 -3.81 -16.42
C ILE A 268 -26.90 -3.91 -15.73
N THR A 269 -27.84 -3.14 -16.22
CA THR A 269 -29.18 -3.07 -15.67
C THR A 269 -30.06 -4.23 -16.18
N LEU A 270 -31.17 -4.47 -15.48
CA LEU A 270 -32.11 -5.56 -15.76
C LEU A 270 -32.67 -5.49 -17.20
N ASP A 271 -33.04 -4.31 -17.68
CA ASP A 271 -33.56 -4.09 -19.03
C ASP A 271 -32.56 -4.46 -20.14
N ARG A 272 -31.28 -4.42 -19.86
CA ARG A 272 -30.21 -4.84 -20.81
C ARG A 272 -30.05 -6.35 -20.87
N LEU A 273 -30.69 -7.09 -19.97
CA LEU A 273 -30.68 -8.53 -19.89
C LEU A 273 -32.01 -9.18 -20.33
N LEU A 274 -33.05 -8.39 -20.55
CA LEU A 274 -34.30 -8.80 -21.15
C LEU A 274 -34.15 -8.87 -22.69
#